data_ff18dae5073005dded2b1a1070f51533
#
_entry.id   ff18dae5073005dded2b1a1070f51533
#
_cell.length_a   1.000
_cell.length_b   1.000
_cell.length_c   1.000
_cell.angle_alpha   90.00
_cell.angle_beta   90.00
_cell.angle_gamma   90.00
#
_symmetry.space_group_name_H-M   'P 1'
#
loop_
_entity.id
_entity.type
_entity.pdbx_description
1 polymer ?
#
loop_
_entity_poly.entity_id
_entity_poly.type
_entity_poly.pdbx_seq_one_letter_code
_entity_poly.pdbx_strand_id
1 'polypeptide(L)'
;MTDITVKRKDNSIVEVSASGHTGYGEAGEDIVCAGVSTLIQSALLGLLQVVGINVKYSVDEQQGSLRFTLPSSLTREERHDADIVLNTMLAGLQDFYGEYSDYINLEVI
;
A
#
# COMPACT_ATOMS: atom_id res chain seq x y z
N MET A 1 10.83 4.06 11.32
CA MET A 1 10.93 3.60 9.93
C MET A 1 9.63 2.92 9.51
N THR A 2 9.18 3.16 8.32
CA THR A 2 7.97 2.57 7.79
C THR A 2 8.33 1.35 6.94
N ASP A 3 7.75 0.19 7.28
CA ASP A 3 7.99 -1.06 6.58
C ASP A 3 6.79 -1.35 5.67
N ILE A 4 7.05 -1.49 4.38
CA ILE A 4 6.02 -1.73 3.37
C ILE A 4 6.34 -3.04 2.66
N THR A 5 5.36 -3.93 2.59
CA THR A 5 5.47 -5.17 1.83
C THR A 5 4.38 -5.23 0.78
N VAL A 6 4.77 -5.44 -0.47
CA VAL A 6 3.86 -5.63 -1.60
C VAL A 6 4.04 -7.05 -2.09
N LYS A 7 2.99 -7.86 -2.01
CA LYS A 7 3.04 -9.26 -2.40
C LYS A 7 2.38 -9.46 -3.76
N ARG A 8 3.11 -10.12 -4.66
CA ARG A 8 2.64 -10.49 -5.99
C ARG A 8 2.35 -11.97 -6.09
N LYS A 9 1.42 -12.31 -6.96
CA LYS A 9 1.14 -13.66 -7.37
C LYS A 9 0.71 -13.62 -8.85
N ASP A 10 1.41 -14.37 -9.70
CA ASP A 10 1.13 -14.42 -11.14
C ASP A 10 1.12 -13.02 -11.79
N ASN A 11 2.11 -12.20 -11.46
CA ASN A 11 2.31 -10.82 -11.94
C ASN A 11 1.27 -9.80 -11.45
N SER A 12 0.37 -10.19 -10.57
CA SER A 12 -0.62 -9.28 -9.98
C SER A 12 -0.32 -9.05 -8.50
N ILE A 13 -0.50 -7.81 -8.04
CA ILE A 13 -0.39 -7.51 -6.62
C ILE A 13 -1.64 -8.03 -5.91
N VAL A 14 -1.44 -8.84 -4.89
CA VAL A 14 -2.55 -9.49 -4.16
C VAL A 14 -2.65 -9.05 -2.71
N GLU A 15 -1.58 -8.50 -2.14
CA GLU A 15 -1.58 -8.05 -0.75
C GLU A 15 -0.62 -6.90 -0.57
N VAL A 16 -1.01 -5.94 0.27
CA VAL A 16 -0.16 -4.80 0.65
C VAL A 16 -0.26 -4.63 2.15
N SER A 17 0.90 -4.46 2.79
CA SER A 17 0.95 -4.15 4.22
C SER A 17 1.96 -3.04 4.48
N ALA A 18 1.64 -2.19 5.44
CA ALA A 18 2.53 -1.12 5.90
C ALA A 18 2.43 -1.01 7.41
N SER A 19 3.56 -0.82 8.07
CA SER A 19 3.62 -0.71 9.52
C SER A 19 4.82 0.12 9.97
N GLY A 20 4.87 0.44 11.26
CA GLY A 20 6.00 1.13 11.87
C GLY A 20 5.80 2.61 12.11
N HIS A 21 4.66 3.17 11.73
CA HIS A 21 4.35 4.55 12.03
C HIS A 21 3.86 4.68 13.48
N THR A 22 4.62 5.42 14.28
CA THR A 22 4.29 5.58 15.70
C THR A 22 3.90 7.00 16.07
N GLY A 23 4.10 7.96 15.17
CA GLY A 23 3.86 9.37 15.48
C GLY A 23 4.91 10.02 16.35
N TYR A 24 5.99 9.32 16.65
CA TYR A 24 7.10 9.84 17.49
C TYR A 24 8.40 9.99 16.72
N GLY A 25 8.38 9.88 15.41
CA GLY A 25 9.55 10.08 14.58
C GLY A 25 9.92 11.56 14.44
N GLU A 26 11.09 11.81 13.88
CA GLU A 26 11.48 13.17 13.51
C GLU A 26 10.51 13.73 12.46
N ALA A 27 10.44 15.06 12.35
CA ALA A 27 9.48 15.72 11.45
C ALA A 27 9.54 15.20 10.02
N GLY A 28 10.74 14.92 9.49
CA GLY A 28 10.88 14.36 8.14
C GLY A 28 10.32 12.97 8.01
N GLU A 29 10.48 12.13 9.03
CA GLU A 29 9.94 10.78 9.06
C GLU A 29 8.40 10.80 9.11
N ASP A 30 7.80 11.70 9.89
CA ASP A 30 6.35 11.84 9.97
C ASP A 30 5.74 12.27 8.63
N ILE A 31 6.39 13.17 7.90
CA ILE A 31 5.94 13.60 6.58
C ILE A 31 5.99 12.43 5.59
N VAL A 32 7.06 11.65 5.62
CA VAL A 32 7.21 10.49 4.74
C VAL A 32 6.15 9.44 5.07
N CYS A 33 5.93 9.15 6.35
CA CYS A 33 4.89 8.20 6.77
C CYS A 33 3.50 8.65 6.34
N ALA A 34 3.19 9.94 6.44
CA ALA A 34 1.93 10.50 5.98
C ALA A 34 1.77 10.34 4.46
N GLY A 35 2.81 10.59 3.69
CA GLY A 35 2.79 10.41 2.23
C GLY A 35 2.57 8.97 1.83
N VAL A 36 3.31 8.04 2.44
CA VAL A 36 3.16 6.61 2.19
C VAL A 36 1.75 6.15 2.55
N SER A 37 1.26 6.54 3.72
CA SER A 37 -0.08 6.18 4.18
C SER A 37 -1.15 6.68 3.22
N THR A 38 -1.02 7.90 2.72
CA THR A 38 -1.96 8.48 1.75
C THR A 38 -1.97 7.69 0.45
N LEU A 39 -0.81 7.31 -0.07
CA LEU A 39 -0.72 6.50 -1.29
C LEU A 39 -1.42 5.16 -1.13
N ILE A 40 -1.16 4.45 -0.04
CA ILE A 40 -1.73 3.12 0.20
C ILE A 40 -3.24 3.22 0.45
N GLN A 41 -3.68 4.18 1.25
CA GLN A 41 -5.11 4.38 1.50
C GLN A 41 -5.87 4.80 0.25
N SER A 42 -5.28 5.65 -0.58
CA SER A 42 -5.89 6.04 -1.86
C SER A 42 -6.07 4.84 -2.78
N ALA A 43 -5.08 3.97 -2.84
CA ALA A 43 -5.18 2.74 -3.63
C ALA A 43 -6.29 1.83 -3.10
N LEU A 44 -6.38 1.65 -1.78
CA LEU A 44 -7.44 0.87 -1.16
C LEU A 44 -8.82 1.45 -1.50
N LEU A 45 -9.00 2.75 -1.35
CA LEU A 45 -10.25 3.43 -1.71
C LEU A 45 -10.57 3.26 -3.19
N GLY A 46 -9.56 3.33 -4.05
CA GLY A 46 -9.73 3.10 -5.48
C GLY A 46 -10.25 1.70 -5.78
N LEU A 47 -9.72 0.69 -5.09
CA LEU A 47 -10.19 -0.68 -5.25
C LEU A 47 -11.64 -0.85 -4.77
N LEU A 48 -11.97 -0.26 -3.64
CA LEU A 48 -13.30 -0.38 -3.03
C LEU A 48 -14.37 0.43 -3.76
N GLN A 49 -14.05 1.67 -4.17
CA GLN A 49 -15.04 2.62 -4.65
C GLN A 49 -15.02 2.81 -6.15
N VAL A 50 -13.86 2.72 -6.81
CA VAL A 50 -13.72 2.95 -8.24
C VAL A 50 -13.82 1.65 -9.02
N VAL A 51 -13.02 0.65 -8.64
CA VAL A 51 -13.08 -0.68 -9.24
C VAL A 51 -14.30 -1.45 -8.74
N GLY A 52 -14.64 -1.25 -7.46
CA GLY A 52 -15.83 -1.86 -6.87
C GLY A 52 -15.64 -3.31 -6.44
N ILE A 53 -14.43 -3.69 -6.05
CA ILE A 53 -14.16 -5.06 -5.58
C ILE A 53 -14.15 -5.12 -4.05
N ASN A 54 -14.41 -6.31 -3.52
CA ASN A 54 -14.54 -6.54 -2.08
C ASN A 54 -13.18 -6.90 -1.48
N VAL A 55 -12.40 -5.90 -1.14
CA VAL A 55 -11.07 -6.05 -0.54
C VAL A 55 -11.18 -6.21 0.97
N LYS A 56 -10.48 -7.19 1.53
CA LYS A 56 -10.36 -7.33 2.99
C LYS A 56 -9.24 -6.43 3.49
N TYR A 57 -9.53 -5.61 4.48
CA TYR A 57 -8.53 -4.71 5.05
C TYR A 57 -8.66 -4.60 6.55
N SER A 58 -7.54 -4.27 7.19
CA SER A 58 -7.50 -4.00 8.63
C SER A 58 -6.55 -2.82 8.89
N VAL A 59 -6.91 -2.01 9.88
CA VAL A 59 -6.12 -0.88 10.32
C VAL A 59 -5.93 -0.99 11.82
N ASP A 60 -4.70 -0.86 12.29
CA ASP A 60 -4.38 -0.76 13.71
C ASP A 60 -3.71 0.59 13.95
N GLU A 61 -4.48 1.53 14.45
CA GLU A 61 -3.99 2.89 14.69
C GLU A 61 -2.95 2.96 15.81
N GLN A 62 -3.01 2.06 16.77
CA GLN A 62 -2.05 2.03 17.87
C GLN A 62 -0.67 1.61 17.40
N GLN A 63 -0.62 0.64 16.50
CA GLN A 63 0.64 0.17 15.91
C GLN A 63 1.00 0.89 14.62
N GLY A 64 0.10 1.74 14.12
CA GLY A 64 0.31 2.42 12.85
C GLY A 64 0.44 1.45 11.70
N SER A 65 -0.43 0.44 11.63
CA SER A 65 -0.38 -0.58 10.58
C SER A 65 -1.66 -0.58 9.74
N LEU A 66 -1.47 -0.89 8.45
CA LEU A 66 -2.55 -1.05 7.50
C LEU A 66 -2.21 -2.26 6.63
N ARG A 67 -3.19 -3.13 6.42
CA ARG A 67 -3.02 -4.30 5.57
C ARG A 67 -4.29 -4.52 4.78
N PHE A 68 -4.13 -4.85 3.49
CA PHE A 68 -5.27 -5.28 2.69
C PHE A 68 -4.89 -6.42 1.75
N THR A 69 -5.88 -7.26 1.46
CA THR A 69 -5.74 -8.44 0.62
C THR A 69 -6.88 -8.48 -0.38
N LEU A 70 -6.54 -8.70 -1.64
CA LEU A 70 -7.54 -8.80 -2.71
C LEU A 70 -8.20 -10.19 -2.69
N PRO A 71 -9.49 -10.28 -3.08
CA PRO A 71 -10.14 -11.58 -3.21
C PRO A 71 -9.51 -12.38 -4.35
N SER A 72 -9.56 -13.71 -4.23
CA SER A 72 -8.99 -14.61 -5.23
C SER A 72 -9.88 -14.80 -6.47
N SER A 73 -11.15 -14.42 -6.37
CA SER A 73 -12.17 -14.70 -7.38
C SER A 73 -12.53 -13.46 -8.20
N LEU A 74 -11.53 -12.72 -8.66
CA LEU A 74 -11.76 -11.55 -9.51
C LEU A 74 -11.97 -11.97 -10.96
N THR A 75 -12.87 -11.24 -11.66
CA THR A 75 -12.99 -11.37 -13.10
C THR A 75 -11.72 -10.84 -13.78
N ARG A 76 -11.56 -11.15 -15.06
CA ARG A 76 -10.41 -10.64 -15.83
C ARG A 76 -10.41 -9.10 -15.84
N GLU A 77 -11.57 -8.48 -16.03
CA GLU A 77 -11.69 -7.02 -16.04
C GLU A 77 -11.38 -6.41 -14.67
N GLU A 78 -11.91 -6.99 -13.61
CA GLU A 78 -11.61 -6.54 -12.24
C GLU A 78 -10.12 -6.65 -11.93
N ARG A 79 -9.50 -7.76 -12.34
CA ARG A 79 -8.06 -7.95 -12.15
C ARG A 79 -7.26 -6.91 -12.91
N HIS A 80 -7.63 -6.65 -14.17
CA HIS A 80 -6.98 -5.63 -14.99
C HIS A 80 -7.05 -4.25 -14.32
N ASP A 81 -8.23 -3.85 -13.86
CA ASP A 81 -8.44 -2.55 -13.24
C ASP A 81 -7.70 -2.44 -11.90
N ALA A 82 -7.73 -3.50 -11.10
CA ALA A 82 -6.99 -3.54 -9.85
C ALA A 82 -5.47 -3.44 -10.08
N ASP A 83 -4.96 -4.11 -11.12
CA ASP A 83 -3.55 -4.04 -11.47
C ASP A 83 -3.12 -2.62 -11.80
N ILE A 84 -3.94 -1.86 -12.51
CA ILE A 84 -3.64 -0.45 -12.83
C ILE A 84 -3.55 0.37 -11.54
N VAL A 85 -4.53 0.24 -10.67
CA VAL A 85 -4.55 0.97 -9.39
C VAL A 85 -3.33 0.63 -8.54
N LEU A 86 -3.04 -0.66 -8.39
CA LEU A 86 -1.98 -1.11 -7.50
C LEU A 86 -0.58 -0.87 -8.07
N ASN A 87 -0.40 -0.98 -9.38
CA ASN A 87 0.89 -0.64 -9.99
C ASN A 87 1.15 0.87 -9.98
N THR A 88 0.11 1.68 -10.04
CA THR A 88 0.23 3.13 -9.85
C THR A 88 0.68 3.44 -8.42
N MET A 89 0.06 2.80 -7.44
CA MET A 89 0.49 2.91 -6.03
C MET A 89 1.95 2.51 -5.88
N LEU A 90 2.35 1.37 -6.45
CA LEU A 90 3.72 0.87 -6.34
C LEU A 90 4.72 1.85 -6.97
N ALA A 91 4.38 2.43 -8.12
CA ALA A 91 5.23 3.44 -8.75
C ALA A 91 5.45 4.64 -7.82
N GLY A 92 4.39 5.10 -7.15
CA GLY A 92 4.50 6.17 -6.16
C GLY A 92 5.35 5.78 -4.96
N LEU A 93 5.19 4.56 -4.45
CA LEU A 93 6.00 4.06 -3.34
C LEU A 93 7.48 3.94 -3.70
N GLN A 94 7.78 3.50 -4.92
CA GLN A 94 9.15 3.41 -5.41
C GLN A 94 9.80 4.79 -5.57
N ASP A 95 9.02 5.77 -5.99
CA ASP A 95 9.47 7.15 -6.09
C ASP A 95 9.81 7.71 -4.70
N PHE A 96 8.93 7.50 -3.73
CA PHE A 96 9.20 7.85 -2.33
C PHE A 96 10.45 7.16 -1.80
N TYR A 97 10.59 5.88 -2.06
CA TYR A 97 11.74 5.10 -1.60
C TYR A 97 13.05 5.66 -2.17
N GLY A 98 13.04 6.08 -3.43
CA GLY A 98 14.23 6.67 -4.06
C GLY A 98 14.73 7.92 -3.36
N GLU A 99 13.81 8.73 -2.83
CA GLU A 99 14.17 9.99 -2.15
C GLU A 99 14.34 9.83 -0.64
N TYR A 100 13.61 8.89 -0.01
CA TYR A 100 13.51 8.78 1.43
C TYR A 100 13.85 7.38 1.95
N SER A 101 14.86 6.74 1.34
CA SER A 101 15.26 5.38 1.71
C SER A 101 15.70 5.23 3.16
N ASP A 102 16.10 6.33 3.80
CA ASP A 102 16.48 6.31 5.23
C ASP A 102 15.26 6.11 6.15
N TYR A 103 14.05 6.32 5.63
CA TYR A 103 12.82 6.28 6.44
C TYR A 103 11.87 5.17 6.02
N ILE A 104 12.13 4.48 4.92
CA ILE A 104 11.23 3.50 4.33
C ILE A 104 11.97 2.21 4.01
N ASN A 105 11.39 1.07 4.38
CA ASN A 105 11.74 -0.23 3.81
C ASN A 105 10.63 -0.62 2.85
N LEU A 106 10.98 -0.93 1.63
CA LEU A 106 10.03 -1.39 0.62
C LEU A 106 10.48 -2.74 0.10
N GLU A 107 9.63 -3.75 0.29
CA GLU A 107 9.88 -5.10 -0.18
C GLU A 107 8.76 -5.54 -1.10
N VAL A 108 9.12 -6.00 -2.30
CA VAL A 108 8.18 -6.57 -3.27
C VAL A 108 8.51 -8.05 -3.40
N ILE A 109 7.58 -8.90 -3.03
CA ILE A 109 7.79 -10.36 -2.97
C ILE A 109 6.83 -11.16 -3.84
#